data_b92d9c1554e724d4af1b6c2aedc53f3e
#
_entry.id   b92d9c1554e724d4af1b6c2aedc53f3e
#
_cell.length_a   1.000
_cell.length_b   1.000
_cell.length_c   1.000
_cell.angle_alpha   90.00
_cell.angle_beta   90.00
_cell.angle_gamma   90.00
#
_symmetry.space_group_name_H-M   'P 1'
#
loop_
_entity.id
_entity.type
_entity.pdbx_description
1 polymer ?
#
loop_
_entity_poly.entity_id
_entity_poly.type
_entity_poly.pdbx_seq_one_letter_code
_entity_poly.pdbx_strand_id
1 'polypeptide(L)'
;TTPSSACQFELARFLKNEMEGLNLSDIVLDDMCYLYGKLPATKGYENAPAIGFIAHMDTVSDYCNHDITPVLTENFNGVSLKLPAGITLSVHDFPHLGTLKGRTLITSDGSTILGADDKAGIAEILTMIEHLQKGNIPHGTICIAFTPDEEIGMGAEHFNIEQFGAKYAYTIDGDTEGEIQYENFNACKADFHIKGFNVHPGSAKDTMINASLVAMEINNALPAMETPRG
;
A
#
# COMPACT_ATOMS: atom_id res chain seq x y z
N THR A 1 15.20 -10.01 -4.07
CA THR A 1 15.07 -9.62 -5.49
C THR A 1 13.82 -8.76 -5.64
N THR A 2 13.93 -7.66 -6.36
CA THR A 2 12.79 -6.81 -6.72
C THR A 2 12.31 -7.20 -8.12
N PRO A 3 11.02 -7.43 -8.35
CA PRO A 3 10.00 -7.49 -7.30
C PRO A 3 10.10 -8.77 -6.44
N SER A 4 9.58 -8.72 -5.23
CA SER A 4 9.54 -9.85 -4.29
C SER A 4 8.69 -11.02 -4.80
N SER A 5 7.71 -10.73 -5.66
CA SER A 5 6.82 -11.68 -6.30
C SER A 5 6.68 -11.40 -7.79
N ALA A 6 6.82 -12.44 -8.63
CA ALA A 6 6.69 -12.32 -10.08
C ALA A 6 5.26 -11.95 -10.54
N CYS A 7 4.23 -12.21 -9.73
CA CYS A 7 2.85 -11.87 -10.08
C CYS A 7 2.60 -10.35 -10.15
N GLN A 8 3.44 -9.53 -9.52
CA GLN A 8 3.36 -8.07 -9.64
C GLN A 8 3.52 -7.62 -11.10
N PHE A 9 4.33 -8.32 -11.90
CA PHE A 9 4.42 -8.05 -13.34
C PHE A 9 3.12 -8.29 -14.11
N GLU A 10 2.24 -9.17 -13.62
CA GLU A 10 0.95 -9.41 -14.28
C GLU A 10 0.07 -8.16 -14.15
N LEU A 11 -0.04 -7.61 -12.93
CA LEU A 11 -0.75 -6.36 -12.69
C LEU A 11 -0.09 -5.19 -13.43
N ALA A 12 1.25 -5.09 -13.40
CA ALA A 12 1.98 -4.04 -14.10
C ALA A 12 1.70 -4.04 -15.62
N ARG A 13 1.65 -5.23 -16.24
CA ARG A 13 1.31 -5.34 -17.69
C ARG A 13 -0.15 -4.99 -17.96
N PHE A 14 -1.07 -5.38 -17.07
CA PHE A 14 -2.46 -4.97 -17.16
C PHE A 14 -2.58 -3.43 -17.09
N LEU A 15 -1.95 -2.81 -16.09
CA LEU A 15 -1.95 -1.35 -15.91
C LEU A 15 -1.28 -0.62 -17.08
N LYS A 16 -0.23 -1.19 -17.64
CA LYS A 16 0.39 -0.66 -18.86
C LYS A 16 -0.61 -0.56 -20.01
N ASN A 17 -1.41 -1.61 -20.22
CA ASN A 17 -2.43 -1.61 -21.25
C ASN A 17 -3.55 -0.58 -20.97
N GLU A 18 -3.96 -0.43 -19.70
CA GLU A 18 -4.92 0.60 -19.29
C GLU A 18 -4.37 2.01 -19.58
N MET A 19 -3.10 2.27 -19.26
CA MET A 19 -2.44 3.53 -19.55
C MET A 19 -2.33 3.81 -21.04
N GLU A 20 -2.03 2.79 -21.86
CA GLU A 20 -2.05 2.86 -23.33
C GLU A 20 -3.46 3.19 -23.85
N GLY A 21 -4.49 2.56 -23.27
CA GLY A 21 -5.91 2.83 -23.57
C GLY A 21 -6.33 4.27 -23.25
N LEU A 22 -5.75 4.85 -22.23
CA LEU A 22 -5.93 6.27 -21.86
C LEU A 22 -5.05 7.24 -22.66
N ASN A 23 -4.31 6.76 -23.66
CA ASN A 23 -3.41 7.55 -24.52
C ASN A 23 -2.33 8.32 -23.73
N LEU A 24 -1.82 7.73 -22.66
CA LEU A 24 -0.66 8.27 -21.97
C LEU A 24 0.60 8.12 -22.82
N SER A 25 1.57 8.99 -22.61
CA SER A 25 2.89 8.96 -23.26
C SER A 25 3.98 8.43 -22.33
N ASP A 26 5.15 8.16 -22.90
CA ASP A 26 6.36 7.74 -22.16
C ASP A 26 6.11 6.55 -21.21
N ILE A 27 5.27 5.60 -21.64
CA ILE A 27 4.92 4.44 -20.83
C ILE A 27 6.09 3.46 -20.82
N VAL A 28 6.69 3.23 -19.65
CA VAL A 28 7.83 2.34 -19.44
C VAL A 28 7.55 1.41 -18.27
N LEU A 29 7.58 0.12 -18.52
CA LEU A 29 7.66 -0.92 -17.48
C LEU A 29 9.10 -1.43 -17.48
N ASP A 30 9.81 -1.22 -16.37
CA ASP A 30 11.19 -1.61 -16.24
C ASP A 30 11.39 -3.05 -15.73
N ASP A 31 12.64 -3.50 -15.68
CA ASP A 31 13.00 -4.86 -15.25
C ASP A 31 12.83 -5.10 -13.74
N MET A 32 12.65 -4.02 -12.97
CA MET A 32 12.38 -4.05 -11.52
C MET A 32 10.89 -3.89 -11.20
N CYS A 33 10.01 -3.95 -12.23
CA CYS A 33 8.57 -3.84 -12.11
C CYS A 33 8.02 -2.46 -11.77
N TYR A 34 8.79 -1.38 -11.95
CA TYR A 34 8.23 -0.04 -11.88
C TYR A 34 7.57 0.32 -13.21
N LEU A 35 6.36 0.82 -13.14
CA LEU A 35 5.60 1.27 -14.31
C LEU A 35 5.44 2.78 -14.27
N TYR A 36 5.97 3.45 -15.28
CA TYR A 36 5.90 4.90 -15.44
C TYR A 36 5.04 5.29 -16.63
N GLY A 37 4.46 6.48 -16.59
CA GLY A 37 3.78 7.08 -17.73
C GLY A 37 3.45 8.56 -17.51
N LYS A 38 3.03 9.25 -18.56
CA LYS A 38 2.73 10.67 -18.48
C LYS A 38 1.46 11.02 -19.25
N LEU A 39 0.65 11.88 -18.66
CA LEU A 39 -0.37 12.62 -19.38
C LEU A 39 0.25 13.96 -19.79
N PRO A 40 0.45 14.22 -21.11
CA PRO A 40 1.02 15.48 -21.59
C PRO A 40 0.17 16.68 -21.17
N ALA A 41 0.82 17.81 -20.93
CA ALA A 41 0.14 19.06 -20.62
C ALA A 41 -0.87 19.46 -21.69
N THR A 42 -1.97 20.06 -21.29
CA THR A 42 -2.89 20.70 -22.22
C THR A 42 -2.27 21.97 -22.82
N LYS A 43 -2.74 22.36 -24.02
CA LYS A 43 -2.24 23.53 -24.71
C LYS A 43 -2.27 24.79 -23.84
N GLY A 44 -1.11 25.43 -23.70
CA GLY A 44 -0.92 26.63 -22.86
C GLY A 44 -0.44 26.35 -21.44
N TYR A 45 -0.33 25.08 -21.05
CA TYR A 45 0.15 24.66 -19.72
C TYR A 45 1.47 23.88 -19.78
N GLU A 46 2.15 23.87 -20.92
CA GLU A 46 3.39 23.12 -21.15
C GLU A 46 4.54 23.55 -20.23
N ASN A 47 4.50 24.80 -19.75
CA ASN A 47 5.51 25.34 -18.83
C ASN A 47 5.11 25.22 -17.35
N ALA A 48 3.94 24.66 -17.04
CA ALA A 48 3.57 24.39 -15.66
C ALA A 48 4.47 23.29 -15.06
N PRO A 49 4.83 23.37 -13.77
CA PRO A 49 5.58 22.31 -13.14
C PRO A 49 4.85 20.96 -13.28
N ALA A 50 5.58 19.93 -13.70
CA ALA A 50 5.03 18.59 -13.71
C ALA A 50 4.76 18.10 -12.27
N ILE A 51 3.59 17.53 -12.06
CA ILE A 51 3.21 16.90 -10.80
C ILE A 51 3.05 15.40 -10.99
N GLY A 52 3.36 14.63 -9.97
CA GLY A 52 3.32 13.18 -10.00
C GLY A 52 2.30 12.58 -9.06
N PHE A 53 1.80 11.41 -9.44
CA PHE A 53 0.97 10.57 -8.59
C PHE A 53 1.54 9.16 -8.56
N ILE A 54 1.62 8.58 -7.38
CA ILE A 54 2.24 7.28 -7.12
C ILE A 54 1.26 6.43 -6.35
N ALA A 55 1.19 5.15 -6.68
CA ALA A 55 0.47 4.12 -5.93
C ALA A 55 1.25 2.81 -6.03
N HIS A 56 1.09 1.90 -5.03
CA HIS A 56 1.80 0.63 -5.09
C HIS A 56 0.91 -0.52 -5.60
N MET A 57 1.55 -1.55 -6.17
CA MET A 57 0.87 -2.66 -6.82
C MET A 57 0.77 -3.90 -5.94
N ASP A 58 1.70 -4.08 -5.02
CA ASP A 58 1.73 -5.22 -4.12
C ASP A 58 0.70 -5.10 -2.99
N THR A 59 0.52 -6.16 -2.26
CA THR A 59 -0.31 -6.27 -1.06
C THR A 59 0.42 -7.10 -0.05
N VAL A 60 0.11 -6.92 1.23
CA VAL A 60 0.57 -7.82 2.28
C VAL A 60 0.22 -9.27 1.96
N SER A 61 1.10 -10.19 2.33
CA SER A 61 0.93 -11.62 2.05
C SER A 61 -0.06 -12.33 2.96
N ASP A 62 -0.53 -11.64 4.00
CA ASP A 62 -1.44 -12.21 5.00
C ASP A 62 -2.83 -12.44 4.40
N TYR A 63 -3.41 -13.61 4.67
CA TYR A 63 -4.76 -13.97 4.20
C TYR A 63 -4.99 -13.80 2.68
N CYS A 64 -3.96 -14.03 1.88
CA CYS A 64 -3.99 -13.98 0.42
C CYS A 64 -3.71 -15.36 -0.23
N ASN A 65 -4.30 -16.43 0.30
CA ASN A 65 -4.02 -17.80 -0.12
C ASN A 65 -4.90 -18.32 -1.27
N HIS A 66 -5.82 -17.53 -1.75
CA HIS A 66 -6.71 -17.81 -2.90
C HIS A 66 -7.24 -16.50 -3.51
N ASP A 67 -7.98 -16.62 -4.60
CA ASP A 67 -8.52 -15.48 -5.33
C ASP A 67 -9.45 -14.62 -4.46
N ILE A 68 -9.31 -13.32 -4.58
CA ILE A 68 -10.13 -12.35 -3.85
C ILE A 68 -11.51 -12.28 -4.47
N THR A 69 -12.55 -12.40 -3.65
CA THR A 69 -13.94 -12.23 -4.07
C THR A 69 -14.48 -10.90 -3.57
N PRO A 70 -14.51 -9.84 -4.41
CA PRO A 70 -15.07 -8.54 -4.02
C PRO A 70 -16.57 -8.62 -3.80
N VAL A 71 -17.04 -7.93 -2.77
CA VAL A 71 -18.47 -7.82 -2.43
C VAL A 71 -18.89 -6.36 -2.40
N LEU A 72 -19.90 -6.02 -3.17
CA LEU A 72 -20.46 -4.68 -3.24
C LEU A 72 -21.67 -4.57 -2.31
N THR A 73 -21.65 -3.58 -1.41
CA THR A 73 -22.78 -3.25 -0.53
C THR A 73 -23.23 -1.84 -0.82
N GLU A 74 -24.32 -1.69 -1.54
CA GLU A 74 -24.89 -0.39 -1.85
C GLU A 74 -25.69 0.16 -0.67
N ASN A 75 -25.68 1.48 -0.52
CA ASN A 75 -26.46 2.21 0.48
C ASN A 75 -26.32 1.63 1.90
N PHE A 76 -25.07 1.49 2.35
CA PHE A 76 -24.73 0.90 3.64
C PHE A 76 -25.52 1.57 4.78
N ASN A 77 -26.06 0.76 5.69
CA ASN A 77 -26.95 1.25 6.76
C ASN A 77 -26.24 1.96 7.92
N GLY A 78 -24.90 1.90 8.00
CA GLY A 78 -24.10 2.56 9.04
C GLY A 78 -24.08 1.80 10.38
N VAL A 79 -24.46 0.51 10.43
CA VAL A 79 -24.51 -0.24 11.70
C VAL A 79 -23.48 -1.37 11.70
N SER A 80 -23.70 -2.39 10.92
CA SER A 80 -22.78 -3.52 10.79
C SER A 80 -22.92 -4.18 9.43
N LEU A 81 -21.85 -4.84 8.98
CA LEU A 81 -21.80 -5.56 7.71
C LEU A 81 -21.39 -7.00 7.98
N LYS A 82 -22.27 -7.92 7.62
CA LYS A 82 -21.97 -9.36 7.67
C LYS A 82 -21.41 -9.79 6.32
N LEU A 83 -20.18 -10.28 6.33
CA LEU A 83 -19.51 -10.79 5.14
C LEU A 83 -19.92 -12.24 4.85
N PRO A 84 -19.89 -12.68 3.58
CA PRO A 84 -20.28 -14.04 3.18
C PRO A 84 -19.57 -15.16 3.96
N ALA A 85 -18.28 -15.02 4.26
CA ALA A 85 -17.52 -16.00 5.04
C ALA A 85 -17.90 -16.04 6.53
N GLY A 86 -18.89 -15.25 6.98
CA GLY A 86 -19.40 -15.27 8.34
C GLY A 86 -18.81 -14.25 9.30
N ILE A 87 -17.81 -13.48 8.87
CA ILE A 87 -17.24 -12.36 9.64
C ILE A 87 -18.25 -11.22 9.68
N THR A 88 -18.35 -10.54 10.82
CA THR A 88 -19.17 -9.34 10.98
C THR A 88 -18.29 -8.16 11.32
N LEU A 89 -18.30 -7.14 10.48
CA LEU A 89 -17.69 -5.84 10.74
C LEU A 89 -18.72 -4.99 11.47
N SER A 90 -18.47 -4.65 12.73
CA SER A 90 -19.39 -3.86 13.54
C SER A 90 -18.86 -2.46 13.79
N VAL A 91 -19.76 -1.47 13.91
CA VAL A 91 -19.36 -0.11 14.29
C VAL A 91 -18.83 -0.02 15.73
N HIS A 92 -19.09 -1.04 16.57
CA HIS A 92 -18.49 -1.12 17.90
C HIS A 92 -16.98 -1.38 17.80
N ASP A 93 -16.57 -2.28 16.92
CA ASP A 93 -15.16 -2.65 16.72
C ASP A 93 -14.46 -1.71 15.75
N PHE A 94 -15.21 -1.19 14.78
CA PHE A 94 -14.75 -0.26 13.73
C PHE A 94 -15.65 0.97 13.67
N PRO A 95 -15.49 1.95 14.57
CA PRO A 95 -16.38 3.12 14.67
C PRO A 95 -16.48 3.94 13.38
N HIS A 96 -15.42 3.94 12.57
CA HIS A 96 -15.39 4.61 11.28
C HIS A 96 -16.51 4.14 10.33
N LEU A 97 -16.91 2.87 10.37
CA LEU A 97 -18.03 2.35 9.56
C LEU A 97 -19.31 3.16 9.72
N GLY A 98 -19.56 3.72 10.92
CA GLY A 98 -20.73 4.54 11.17
C GLY A 98 -20.78 5.81 10.30
N THR A 99 -19.64 6.34 9.90
CA THR A 99 -19.51 7.53 9.06
C THR A 99 -19.84 7.24 7.59
N LEU A 100 -19.80 5.96 7.20
CA LEU A 100 -19.99 5.51 5.81
C LEU A 100 -21.46 5.20 5.48
N LYS A 101 -22.41 5.57 6.36
CA LYS A 101 -23.84 5.39 6.10
C LYS A 101 -24.27 6.04 4.78
N GLY A 102 -25.01 5.28 3.98
CA GLY A 102 -25.50 5.72 2.67
C GLY A 102 -24.50 5.58 1.54
N ARG A 103 -23.24 5.23 1.83
CA ARG A 103 -22.22 4.96 0.80
C ARG A 103 -22.31 3.55 0.26
N THR A 104 -21.73 3.34 -0.89
CA THR A 104 -21.45 2.03 -1.44
C THR A 104 -20.10 1.56 -0.94
N LEU A 105 -20.06 0.38 -0.33
CA LEU A 105 -18.84 -0.24 0.18
C LEU A 105 -18.40 -1.38 -0.72
N ILE A 106 -17.11 -1.50 -0.92
CA ILE A 106 -16.47 -2.65 -1.54
C ILE A 106 -15.66 -3.35 -0.44
N THR A 107 -15.94 -4.63 -0.20
CA THR A 107 -15.22 -5.47 0.77
C THR A 107 -14.78 -6.76 0.11
N SER A 108 -13.92 -7.53 0.76
CA SER A 108 -13.80 -8.96 0.43
C SER A 108 -15.02 -9.72 0.95
N ASP A 109 -15.11 -10.99 0.62
CA ASP A 109 -16.11 -11.89 1.21
C ASP A 109 -15.83 -12.25 2.67
N GLY A 110 -14.67 -11.87 3.20
CA GLY A 110 -14.19 -12.16 4.55
C GLY A 110 -13.27 -13.38 4.66
N SER A 111 -12.97 -14.06 3.54
CA SER A 111 -12.02 -15.18 3.50
C SER A 111 -10.59 -14.73 3.16
N THR A 112 -10.45 -13.56 2.54
CA THR A 112 -9.18 -12.92 2.19
C THR A 112 -9.18 -11.45 2.59
N ILE A 113 -8.03 -10.79 2.52
CA ILE A 113 -7.98 -9.32 2.43
C ILE A 113 -8.62 -8.87 1.11
N LEU A 114 -8.98 -7.59 1.00
CA LEU A 114 -9.48 -7.00 -0.26
C LEU A 114 -8.35 -6.58 -1.19
N GLY A 115 -7.23 -6.12 -0.65
CA GLY A 115 -6.13 -5.50 -1.40
C GLY A 115 -6.48 -4.11 -1.92
N ALA A 116 -7.38 -3.39 -1.23
CA ALA A 116 -7.66 -1.99 -1.55
C ALA A 116 -6.44 -1.10 -1.35
N ASP A 117 -5.63 -1.44 -0.40
CA ASP A 117 -4.28 -0.96 -0.20
C ASP A 117 -3.32 -1.72 -1.14
N ASP A 118 -2.79 -1.11 -2.23
CA ASP A 118 -3.14 0.26 -2.67
C ASP A 118 -3.77 0.27 -4.09
N LYS A 119 -4.55 -0.75 -4.43
CA LYS A 119 -5.27 -0.76 -5.73
C LYS A 119 -6.37 0.29 -5.80
N ALA A 120 -6.81 0.82 -4.64
CA ALA A 120 -7.69 1.98 -4.61
C ALA A 120 -6.99 3.21 -5.18
N GLY A 121 -5.77 3.53 -4.71
CA GLY A 121 -4.97 4.63 -5.24
C GLY A 121 -4.67 4.49 -6.73
N ILE A 122 -4.38 3.26 -7.20
CA ILE A 122 -4.24 2.98 -8.64
C ILE A 122 -5.53 3.36 -9.39
N ALA A 123 -6.69 2.92 -8.90
CA ALA A 123 -7.98 3.19 -9.53
C ALA A 123 -8.32 4.68 -9.50
N GLU A 124 -8.02 5.37 -8.41
CA GLU A 124 -8.21 6.82 -8.27
C GLU A 124 -7.38 7.60 -9.28
N ILE A 125 -6.08 7.25 -9.42
CA ILE A 125 -5.17 7.89 -10.38
C ILE A 125 -5.69 7.72 -11.81
N LEU A 126 -6.04 6.50 -12.23
CA LEU A 126 -6.52 6.25 -13.59
C LEU A 126 -7.89 6.92 -13.84
N THR A 127 -8.78 6.91 -12.86
CA THR A 127 -10.08 7.60 -12.93
C THR A 127 -9.91 9.12 -13.03
N MET A 128 -8.98 9.68 -12.27
CA MET A 128 -8.65 11.10 -12.37
C MET A 128 -8.20 11.46 -13.79
N ILE A 129 -7.29 10.68 -14.38
CA ILE A 129 -6.82 10.89 -15.76
C ILE A 129 -7.99 10.86 -16.75
N GLU A 130 -8.82 9.83 -16.66
CA GLU A 130 -10.00 9.71 -17.51
C GLU A 130 -10.95 10.91 -17.37
N HIS A 131 -11.15 11.37 -16.12
CA HIS A 131 -12.00 12.53 -15.83
C HIS A 131 -11.42 13.83 -16.42
N LEU A 132 -10.12 14.06 -16.29
CA LEU A 132 -9.44 15.22 -16.88
C LEU A 132 -9.60 15.25 -18.40
N GLN A 133 -9.40 14.10 -19.05
CA GLN A 133 -9.53 13.99 -20.52
C GLN A 133 -10.97 14.18 -20.99
N LYS A 134 -11.94 13.51 -20.37
CA LYS A 134 -13.37 13.63 -20.73
C LYS A 134 -13.92 15.03 -20.47
N GLY A 135 -13.48 15.67 -19.39
CA GLY A 135 -13.90 17.02 -19.01
C GLY A 135 -13.17 18.13 -19.77
N ASN A 136 -12.16 17.80 -20.57
CA ASN A 136 -11.26 18.78 -21.20
C ASN A 136 -10.70 19.79 -20.18
N ILE A 137 -10.35 19.30 -19.00
CA ILE A 137 -9.86 20.13 -17.88
C ILE A 137 -8.40 20.52 -18.15
N PRO A 138 -8.06 21.82 -18.17
CA PRO A 138 -6.69 22.25 -18.39
C PRO A 138 -5.75 21.80 -17.26
N HIS A 139 -4.58 21.26 -17.64
CA HIS A 139 -3.58 20.76 -16.68
C HIS A 139 -2.16 20.85 -17.25
N GLY A 140 -1.15 20.94 -16.38
CA GLY A 140 0.25 20.71 -16.73
C GLY A 140 0.53 19.23 -16.96
N THR A 141 1.79 18.88 -17.21
CA THR A 141 2.18 17.46 -17.30
C THR A 141 1.89 16.73 -16.00
N ILE A 142 1.22 15.59 -16.09
CA ILE A 142 0.97 14.69 -14.97
C ILE A 142 1.82 13.43 -15.18
N CYS A 143 2.68 13.13 -14.21
CA CYS A 143 3.51 11.94 -14.20
C CYS A 143 2.85 10.89 -13.31
N ILE A 144 2.88 9.64 -13.74
CA ILE A 144 2.29 8.51 -13.00
C ILE A 144 3.39 7.48 -12.77
N ALA A 145 3.42 6.91 -11.57
CA ALA A 145 4.23 5.74 -11.30
C ALA A 145 3.45 4.73 -10.47
N PHE A 146 3.53 3.46 -10.86
CA PHE A 146 3.08 2.33 -10.04
C PHE A 146 4.29 1.53 -9.60
N THR A 147 4.41 1.32 -8.28
CA THR A 147 5.61 0.76 -7.64
C THR A 147 5.37 -0.67 -7.14
N PRO A 148 6.38 -1.53 -7.16
CA PRO A 148 6.36 -2.82 -6.48
C PRO A 148 6.82 -2.67 -5.03
N ASP A 149 6.61 -3.72 -4.21
CA ASP A 149 7.31 -3.99 -2.95
C ASP A 149 7.22 -2.88 -1.88
N GLU A 150 6.14 -2.08 -1.87
CA GLU A 150 5.90 -1.06 -0.85
C GLU A 150 5.72 -1.71 0.52
N GLU A 151 4.91 -2.75 0.63
CA GLU A 151 4.52 -3.47 1.84
C GLU A 151 5.68 -4.15 2.58
N ILE A 152 6.82 -4.28 1.93
CA ILE A 152 8.05 -4.75 2.54
C ILE A 152 9.10 -3.65 2.71
N GLY A 153 8.72 -2.38 2.49
CA GLY A 153 9.58 -1.20 2.64
C GLY A 153 10.61 -1.00 1.53
N MET A 154 10.42 -1.64 0.36
CA MET A 154 11.36 -1.60 -0.76
C MET A 154 10.86 -0.77 -1.95
N GLY A 155 9.68 -0.20 -1.85
CA GLY A 155 9.00 0.50 -2.95
C GLY A 155 9.76 1.66 -3.56
N ALA A 156 10.70 2.28 -2.83
CA ALA A 156 11.49 3.40 -3.33
C ALA A 156 12.92 3.01 -3.77
N GLU A 157 13.37 1.76 -3.55
CA GLU A 157 14.79 1.39 -3.67
C GLU A 157 15.35 1.57 -5.08
N HIS A 158 14.55 1.22 -6.10
CA HIS A 158 14.95 1.32 -7.51
C HIS A 158 14.12 2.35 -8.29
N PHE A 159 13.41 3.24 -7.58
CA PHE A 159 12.58 4.25 -8.21
C PHE A 159 13.41 5.23 -9.05
N ASN A 160 13.11 5.34 -10.33
CA ASN A 160 13.83 6.22 -11.24
C ASN A 160 13.20 7.62 -11.29
N ILE A 161 13.74 8.53 -10.47
CA ILE A 161 13.27 9.91 -10.35
C ILE A 161 13.37 10.68 -11.70
N GLU A 162 14.43 10.43 -12.48
CA GLU A 162 14.62 11.10 -13.78
C GLU A 162 13.58 10.63 -14.80
N GLN A 163 13.32 9.33 -14.87
CA GLN A 163 12.26 8.74 -15.71
C GLN A 163 10.88 9.25 -15.32
N PHE A 164 10.60 9.31 -14.03
CA PHE A 164 9.35 9.84 -13.51
C PHE A 164 9.16 11.31 -13.89
N GLY A 165 10.15 12.16 -13.64
CA GLY A 165 10.24 13.52 -14.14
C GLY A 165 9.28 14.53 -13.52
N ALA A 166 8.60 14.21 -12.43
CA ALA A 166 7.77 15.16 -11.68
C ALA A 166 8.60 16.06 -10.77
N LYS A 167 8.18 17.32 -10.62
CA LYS A 167 8.79 18.26 -9.66
C LYS A 167 8.31 18.04 -8.24
N TYR A 168 7.05 17.66 -8.09
CA TYR A 168 6.37 17.32 -6.83
C TYR A 168 5.55 16.06 -7.08
N ALA A 169 5.38 15.24 -6.07
CA ALA A 169 4.58 14.04 -6.17
C ALA A 169 3.71 13.85 -4.93
N TYR A 170 2.58 13.17 -5.13
CA TYR A 170 1.68 12.68 -4.10
C TYR A 170 1.61 11.16 -4.21
N THR A 171 1.81 10.47 -3.11
CA THR A 171 1.46 9.06 -2.99
C THR A 171 -0.02 8.98 -2.61
N ILE A 172 -0.79 8.23 -3.38
CA ILE A 172 -2.23 8.06 -3.17
C ILE A 172 -2.44 6.76 -2.40
N ASP A 173 -2.19 6.81 -1.11
CA ASP A 173 -2.11 5.66 -0.21
C ASP A 173 -2.54 6.08 1.20
N GLY A 174 -3.63 6.83 1.28
CA GLY A 174 -4.13 7.42 2.52
C GLY A 174 -5.34 6.68 3.09
N ASP A 175 -5.55 6.82 4.41
CA ASP A 175 -6.64 6.20 5.14
C ASP A 175 -7.96 6.98 5.04
N THR A 176 -7.89 8.30 5.09
CA THR A 176 -9.06 9.16 5.28
C THR A 176 -9.29 10.05 4.08
N GLU A 177 -10.50 10.00 3.53
CA GLU A 177 -10.91 10.85 2.41
C GLU A 177 -10.73 12.34 2.74
N GLY A 178 -9.99 13.04 1.88
CA GLY A 178 -9.73 14.49 1.99
C GLY A 178 -8.57 14.86 2.91
N GLU A 179 -7.84 13.89 3.45
CA GLU A 179 -6.63 14.13 4.24
C GLU A 179 -5.40 14.25 3.34
N ILE A 180 -4.50 15.16 3.69
CA ILE A 180 -3.16 15.26 3.09
C ILE A 180 -2.13 15.22 4.21
N GLN A 181 -1.31 14.20 4.19
CA GLN A 181 -0.17 14.04 5.10
C GLN A 181 1.09 14.60 4.42
N TYR A 182 1.78 15.51 5.09
CA TYR A 182 2.99 16.18 4.57
C TYR A 182 4.17 16.11 5.53
N GLU A 183 3.99 15.44 6.65
CA GLU A 183 5.05 15.14 7.62
C GLU A 183 5.47 13.68 7.51
N ASN A 184 6.73 13.40 7.78
CA ASN A 184 7.27 12.04 7.86
C ASN A 184 7.83 11.79 9.26
N PHE A 185 8.10 10.55 9.56
CA PHE A 185 8.73 10.11 10.80
C PHE A 185 9.93 9.19 10.51
N ASN A 186 10.83 9.08 11.47
CA ASN A 186 11.92 8.13 11.39
C ASN A 186 11.48 6.81 12.02
N ALA A 187 11.69 5.72 11.31
CA ALA A 187 11.44 4.38 11.80
C ALA A 187 12.65 3.49 11.56
N CYS A 188 12.83 2.49 12.41
CA CYS A 188 13.79 1.43 12.16
C CYS A 188 13.24 0.08 12.63
N LYS A 189 13.67 -0.98 11.98
CA LYS A 189 13.43 -2.35 12.37
C LYS A 189 14.71 -2.97 12.90
N ALA A 190 14.61 -3.71 14.01
CA ALA A 190 15.71 -4.49 14.54
C ALA A 190 15.31 -5.95 14.70
N ASP A 191 16.04 -6.84 14.06
CA ASP A 191 15.85 -8.28 14.18
C ASP A 191 16.89 -8.85 15.15
N PHE A 192 16.44 -9.50 16.23
CA PHE A 192 17.31 -10.08 17.24
C PHE A 192 17.37 -11.59 17.10
N HIS A 193 18.54 -12.14 16.80
CA HIS A 193 18.80 -13.57 16.83
C HIS A 193 19.43 -13.98 18.15
N ILE A 194 18.64 -14.64 19.01
CA ILE A 194 19.07 -15.03 20.35
C ILE A 194 19.32 -16.53 20.37
N LYS A 195 20.59 -16.90 20.57
CA LYS A 195 21.01 -18.30 20.70
C LYS A 195 21.24 -18.66 22.18
N GLY A 196 20.32 -19.41 22.73
CA GLY A 196 20.47 -19.99 24.07
C GLY A 196 21.42 -21.19 24.11
N PHE A 197 21.67 -21.67 25.32
CA PHE A 197 22.42 -22.91 25.55
C PHE A 197 21.56 -23.90 26.35
N ASN A 198 21.15 -24.95 25.68
CA ASN A 198 20.27 -25.98 26.29
C ASN A 198 21.11 -27.12 26.86
N VAL A 199 20.76 -27.59 28.06
CA VAL A 199 21.38 -28.71 28.75
C VAL A 199 20.31 -29.57 29.43
N HIS A 200 20.69 -30.77 29.83
CA HIS A 200 19.78 -31.64 30.65
C HIS A 200 19.30 -30.91 31.91
N PRO A 201 18.03 -30.97 32.27
CA PRO A 201 17.47 -30.27 33.44
C PRO A 201 18.24 -30.43 34.73
N GLY A 202 18.77 -31.64 35.01
CA GLY A 202 19.59 -31.93 36.18
C GLY A 202 20.95 -31.19 36.25
N SER A 203 21.39 -30.61 35.12
CA SER A 203 22.67 -29.88 35.00
C SER A 203 22.44 -28.42 34.61
N ALA A 204 21.19 -27.95 34.62
CA ALA A 204 20.84 -26.66 34.07
C ALA A 204 21.25 -25.47 34.94
N LYS A 205 21.38 -25.69 36.27
CA LYS A 205 21.73 -24.61 37.19
C LYS A 205 23.08 -24.02 36.85
N ASP A 206 23.13 -22.69 36.69
CA ASP A 206 24.32 -21.88 36.38
C ASP A 206 25.02 -22.25 35.04
N THR A 207 24.33 -23.06 34.20
CA THR A 207 24.89 -23.53 32.92
C THR A 207 23.97 -23.22 31.74
N MET A 208 22.66 -23.40 31.91
CA MET A 208 21.67 -23.18 30.84
C MET A 208 21.47 -21.69 30.58
N ILE A 209 21.42 -21.31 29.32
CA ILE A 209 21.02 -19.96 28.87
C ILE A 209 19.65 -20.08 28.20
N ASN A 210 18.62 -19.56 28.86
CA ASN A 210 17.27 -19.52 28.31
C ASN A 210 17.10 -18.31 27.39
N ALA A 211 17.03 -18.56 26.06
CA ALA A 211 16.89 -17.49 25.07
C ALA A 211 15.62 -16.63 25.28
N SER A 212 14.54 -17.23 25.80
CA SER A 212 13.30 -16.47 26.08
C SER A 212 13.50 -15.46 27.22
N LEU A 213 14.29 -15.79 28.25
CA LEU A 213 14.60 -14.85 29.32
C LEU A 213 15.47 -13.70 28.80
N VAL A 214 16.45 -14.00 27.94
CA VAL A 214 17.28 -12.97 27.30
C VAL A 214 16.42 -12.07 26.43
N ALA A 215 15.45 -12.61 25.68
CA ALA A 215 14.51 -11.82 24.89
C ALA A 215 13.67 -10.86 25.76
N MET A 216 13.21 -11.35 26.92
CA MET A 216 12.49 -10.50 27.91
C MET A 216 13.37 -9.38 28.45
N GLU A 217 14.66 -9.66 28.75
CA GLU A 217 15.61 -8.66 29.22
C GLU A 217 15.84 -7.59 28.15
N ILE A 218 16.01 -7.97 26.88
CA ILE A 218 16.13 -7.04 25.76
C ILE A 218 14.88 -6.17 25.66
N ASN A 219 13.69 -6.77 25.67
CA ASN A 219 12.43 -6.03 25.61
C ASN A 219 12.29 -5.03 26.76
N ASN A 220 12.68 -5.42 27.98
CA ASN A 220 12.60 -4.54 29.16
C ASN A 220 13.64 -3.43 29.14
N ALA A 221 14.70 -3.57 28.37
CA ALA A 221 15.75 -2.56 28.20
C ALA A 221 15.40 -1.50 27.14
N LEU A 222 14.38 -1.77 26.31
CA LEU A 222 13.93 -0.77 25.32
C LEU A 222 13.23 0.39 26.05
N PRO A 223 13.50 1.64 25.62
CA PRO A 223 12.76 2.80 26.14
C PRO A 223 11.26 2.64 25.94
N ALA A 224 10.45 2.96 26.95
CA ALA A 224 9.00 2.74 26.90
C ALA A 224 8.30 3.46 25.73
N MET A 225 8.87 4.58 25.27
CA MET A 225 8.36 5.35 24.14
C MET A 225 8.82 4.83 22.76
N GLU A 226 9.72 3.85 22.75
CA GLU A 226 10.26 3.23 21.53
C GLU A 226 9.63 1.86 21.26
N THR A 227 8.54 1.53 21.95
CA THR A 227 7.82 0.27 21.77
C THR A 227 6.58 0.49 20.90
N PRO A 228 6.04 -0.56 20.23
CA PRO A 228 4.83 -0.44 19.39
C PRO A 228 3.58 0.09 20.10
N ARG A 229 3.66 0.36 21.40
CA ARG A 229 2.59 1.00 22.19
C ARG A 229 2.81 2.50 22.36
N GLY A 230 3.96 2.98 21.94
CA GLY A 230 4.36 4.38 22.10
C GLY A 230 3.53 5.36 21.35
#